data_4e172c4df5392e01bdbf8bcdf835d2a7
#
_entry.id   4e172c4df5392e01bdbf8bcdf835d2a7
#
_cell.length_a   1.000
_cell.length_b   1.000
_cell.length_c   1.000
_cell.angle_alpha   90.00
_cell.angle_beta   90.00
_cell.angle_gamma   90.00
#
_symmetry.space_group_name_H-M   'P 1'
#
loop_
_entity.id
_entity.type
_entity.pdbx_description
1 polymer ?
#
loop_
_entity_poly.entity_id
_entity_poly.type
_entity_poly.pdbx_seq_one_letter_code
_entity_poly.pdbx_strand_id
1 'polypeptide(L)'
;MNTEKKTYKRALTIAGSDPSGGAGIQADLKTFSACGCFGTSAIVAVVDENTVGVTGVHPVPVEFVVGQIRSVLDDIGADAVKIGGGMGNIARSNRRSDIYYDPS
;
A
#
# COMPACT_ATOMS: atom_id res chain seq x y z
N MET A 1 -12.86 17.58 25.50
CA MET A 1 -12.74 16.93 24.19
C MET A 1 -12.47 17.95 23.12
N ASN A 2 -11.54 17.63 22.28
CA ASN A 2 -11.21 18.51 21.19
C ASN A 2 -12.32 18.50 20.15
N THR A 3 -12.89 19.67 19.85
CA THR A 3 -13.97 19.76 18.88
C THR A 3 -13.47 19.97 17.45
N GLU A 4 -12.19 20.20 17.29
CA GLU A 4 -11.61 20.36 15.96
C GLU A 4 -11.45 19.01 15.30
N LYS A 5 -11.86 18.93 14.05
CA LYS A 5 -11.61 17.75 13.26
C LYS A 5 -10.17 17.74 12.82
N LYS A 6 -9.51 16.63 13.07
CA LYS A 6 -8.18 16.41 12.53
C LYS A 6 -8.30 15.78 11.16
N THR A 7 -7.60 16.33 10.22
CA THR A 7 -7.48 15.73 8.90
C THR A 7 -6.08 15.21 8.74
N TYR A 8 -6.00 14.01 8.19
CA TYR A 8 -4.72 13.36 7.93
C TYR A 8 -4.52 13.26 6.42
N LYS A 9 -3.30 13.39 5.99
CA LYS A 9 -2.98 12.98 4.63
C LYS A 9 -3.19 11.48 4.54
N ARG A 10 -3.74 11.05 3.43
CA ARG A 10 -4.10 9.65 3.18
C ARG A 10 -3.11 9.08 2.20
N ALA A 11 -2.53 7.96 2.55
CA ALA A 11 -1.54 7.30 1.71
C ALA A 11 -1.98 5.86 1.45
N LEU A 12 -1.91 5.46 0.20
CA LEU A 12 -2.23 4.10 -0.22
C LEU A 12 -0.95 3.41 -0.65
N THR A 13 -0.69 2.23 -0.12
CA THR A 13 0.39 1.38 -0.63
C THR A 13 -0.18 0.23 -1.44
N ILE A 14 0.43 -0.06 -2.57
CA ILE A 14 0.09 -1.18 -3.43
C ILE A 14 1.33 -2.05 -3.50
N ALA A 15 1.32 -3.15 -2.77
CA ALA A 15 2.50 -3.98 -2.61
C ALA A 15 2.13 -5.37 -2.10
N GLY A 16 3.10 -6.24 -2.07
CA GLY A 16 2.96 -7.55 -1.43
C GLY A 16 3.06 -7.44 0.08
N SER A 17 2.76 -8.54 0.75
CA SER A 17 2.87 -8.63 2.19
C SER A 17 4.27 -9.12 2.58
N ASP A 18 4.66 -8.82 3.80
CA ASP A 18 5.86 -9.35 4.43
C ASP A 18 5.50 -9.70 5.86
N PRO A 19 5.34 -10.98 6.18
CA PRO A 19 4.95 -11.38 7.53
C PRO A 19 5.96 -11.00 8.59
N SER A 20 7.22 -10.75 8.22
CA SER A 20 8.21 -10.27 9.19
C SER A 20 8.07 -8.80 9.51
N GLY A 21 7.30 -8.07 8.70
CA GLY A 21 7.03 -6.66 8.94
C GLY A 21 8.11 -5.69 8.50
N GLY A 22 9.18 -6.19 7.85
CA GLY A 22 10.31 -5.36 7.45
C GLY A 22 10.21 -4.76 6.07
N ALA A 23 9.24 -5.21 5.27
CA ALA A 23 9.03 -4.75 3.92
C ALA A 23 7.55 -4.80 3.59
N GLY A 24 7.20 -4.56 2.32
CA GLY A 24 5.84 -4.68 1.84
C GLY A 24 4.85 -3.75 2.51
N ILE A 25 3.59 -4.16 2.48
CA ILE A 25 2.53 -3.31 3.04
C ILE A 25 2.70 -3.05 4.53
N GLN A 26 3.21 -4.01 5.27
CA GLN A 26 3.38 -3.84 6.71
C GLN A 26 4.39 -2.74 7.04
N ALA A 27 5.53 -2.74 6.34
CA ALA A 27 6.51 -1.68 6.54
C ALA A 27 5.95 -0.32 6.11
N ASP A 28 5.23 -0.29 5.00
CA ASP A 28 4.65 0.94 4.48
C ASP A 28 3.63 1.52 5.45
N LEU A 29 2.74 0.68 5.98
CA LEU A 29 1.72 1.14 6.92
C LEU A 29 2.34 1.68 8.21
N LYS A 30 3.39 1.03 8.71
CA LYS A 30 4.12 1.52 9.87
C LYS A 30 4.73 2.89 9.61
N THR A 31 5.33 3.04 8.43
CA THR A 31 5.95 4.30 8.04
C THR A 31 4.91 5.41 7.89
N PHE A 32 3.80 5.11 7.23
CA PHE A 32 2.73 6.08 7.10
C PHE A 32 2.25 6.57 8.46
N SER A 33 2.02 5.64 9.37
CA SER A 33 1.58 6.01 10.71
C SER A 33 2.62 6.84 11.45
N ALA A 34 3.89 6.48 11.33
CA ALA A 34 4.97 7.22 11.97
C ALA A 34 5.08 8.64 11.42
N CYS A 35 4.70 8.84 10.17
CA CYS A 35 4.71 10.14 9.52
C CYS A 35 3.40 10.91 9.70
N GLY A 36 2.48 10.40 10.48
CA GLY A 36 1.20 11.08 10.73
C GLY A 36 0.21 10.94 9.59
N CYS A 37 0.39 9.95 8.72
CA CYS A 37 -0.53 9.70 7.61
C CYS A 37 -1.53 8.61 7.96
N PHE A 38 -2.71 8.68 7.38
CA PHE A 38 -3.66 7.59 7.44
C PHE A 38 -3.34 6.61 6.30
N GLY A 39 -2.90 5.42 6.67
CA GLY A 39 -2.44 4.43 5.69
C GLY A 39 -3.52 3.46 5.28
N THR A 40 -3.59 3.20 3.98
CA THR A 40 -4.43 2.16 3.41
C THR A 40 -3.57 1.28 2.52
N SER A 41 -4.09 0.12 2.13
CA SER A 41 -3.29 -0.82 1.36
C SER A 41 -4.13 -1.62 0.37
N ALA A 42 -3.49 -1.98 -0.74
CA ALA A 42 -3.97 -2.99 -1.66
C ALA A 42 -2.88 -4.05 -1.78
N ILE A 43 -3.24 -5.29 -1.50
CA ILE A 43 -2.29 -6.40 -1.44
C ILE A 43 -2.23 -7.08 -2.79
N VAL A 44 -1.02 -7.21 -3.33
CA VAL A 44 -0.82 -7.81 -4.64
C VAL A 44 -0.34 -9.25 -4.59
N ALA A 45 0.24 -9.64 -3.47
CA ALA A 45 0.70 -11.00 -3.25
C ALA A 45 0.84 -11.22 -1.76
N VAL A 46 0.53 -12.43 -1.34
CA VAL A 46 0.80 -12.88 0.01
C VAL A 46 2.12 -13.64 -0.05
N VAL A 47 3.08 -13.23 0.75
CA VAL A 47 4.43 -13.76 0.69
C VAL A 47 4.73 -14.50 1.99
N ASP A 48 5.28 -15.71 1.84
CA ASP A 48 5.74 -16.50 2.97
C ASP A 48 7.23 -16.26 3.12
N GLU A 49 7.60 -15.42 4.07
CA GLU A 49 8.99 -15.05 4.27
C GLU A 49 9.24 -14.69 5.73
N ASN A 50 10.51 -14.68 6.06
CA ASN A 50 10.99 -14.19 7.35
C ASN A 50 12.33 -13.48 7.09
N THR A 51 13.10 -13.21 8.16
CA THR A 51 14.36 -12.49 8.02
C THR A 51 15.44 -13.27 7.30
N VAL A 52 15.24 -14.57 7.11
CA VAL A 52 16.23 -15.44 6.45
C VAL A 52 15.97 -15.52 4.94
N GLY A 53 14.74 -15.50 4.52
CA GLY A 53 14.45 -15.57 3.09
C GLY A 53 12.98 -15.78 2.77
N VAL A 54 12.71 -15.81 1.47
CA VAL A 54 11.37 -16.02 0.94
C VAL A 54 11.20 -17.48 0.60
N THR A 55 10.13 -18.11 1.10
CA THR A 55 9.83 -19.51 0.84
C THR A 55 8.63 -19.72 -0.06
N GLY A 56 7.80 -18.71 -0.25
CA GLY A 56 6.66 -18.84 -1.14
C GLY A 56 6.01 -17.50 -1.44
N VAL A 57 5.38 -17.43 -2.61
CA VAL A 57 4.65 -16.23 -3.04
C VAL A 57 3.33 -16.69 -3.62
N HIS A 58 2.24 -16.11 -3.13
CA HIS A 58 0.90 -16.37 -3.65
C HIS A 58 0.35 -15.08 -4.26
N PRO A 59 0.36 -14.95 -5.58
CA PRO A 59 -0.15 -13.75 -6.22
C PRO A 59 -1.65 -13.59 -6.02
N VAL A 60 -2.09 -12.38 -5.82
CA VAL A 60 -3.51 -12.06 -5.79
C VAL A 60 -3.97 -11.81 -7.24
N PRO A 61 -5.10 -12.37 -7.66
CA PRO A 61 -5.61 -12.11 -9.00
C PRO A 61 -5.77 -10.63 -9.28
N VAL A 62 -5.47 -10.23 -10.51
CA VAL A 62 -5.45 -8.81 -10.89
C VAL A 62 -6.78 -8.12 -10.59
N GLU A 63 -7.90 -8.80 -10.85
CA GLU A 63 -9.21 -8.21 -10.58
C GLU A 63 -9.43 -7.91 -9.11
N PHE A 64 -8.84 -8.69 -8.21
CA PHE A 64 -8.92 -8.42 -6.77
C PHE A 64 -7.99 -7.29 -6.37
N VAL A 65 -6.85 -7.15 -7.02
CA VAL A 65 -5.97 -6.01 -6.78
C VAL A 65 -6.68 -4.73 -7.19
N VAL A 66 -7.25 -4.71 -8.38
CA VAL A 66 -8.01 -3.56 -8.88
C VAL A 66 -9.20 -3.25 -7.97
N GLY A 67 -9.89 -4.30 -7.52
CA GLY A 67 -11.02 -4.15 -6.61
C GLY A 67 -10.63 -3.47 -5.30
N GLN A 68 -9.50 -3.87 -4.71
CA GLN A 68 -9.01 -3.24 -3.50
C GLN A 68 -8.68 -1.77 -3.71
N ILE A 69 -8.03 -1.45 -4.81
CA ILE A 69 -7.68 -0.08 -5.13
C ILE A 69 -8.94 0.77 -5.27
N ARG A 70 -9.93 0.27 -6.00
CA ARG A 70 -11.18 0.98 -6.17
C ARG A 70 -11.92 1.18 -4.86
N SER A 71 -11.95 0.16 -4.02
CA SER A 71 -12.62 0.26 -2.73
C SER A 71 -12.03 1.38 -1.89
N VAL A 72 -10.70 1.52 -1.91
CA VAL A 72 -10.04 2.58 -1.15
C VAL A 72 -10.31 3.94 -1.80
N LEU A 73 -10.12 4.04 -3.12
CA LEU A 73 -10.22 5.33 -3.77
C LEU A 73 -11.66 5.86 -3.81
N ASP A 74 -12.65 4.98 -3.91
CA ASP A 74 -14.04 5.39 -3.99
C ASP A 74 -14.60 5.87 -2.65
N ASP A 75 -14.01 5.42 -1.55
CA ASP A 75 -14.49 5.75 -0.21
C ASP A 75 -13.53 6.68 0.51
N ILE A 76 -12.36 6.16 0.85
CA ILE A 76 -11.39 6.90 1.66
C ILE A 76 -10.64 7.92 0.82
N GLY A 77 -10.26 7.53 -0.37
CA GLY A 77 -9.41 8.35 -1.22
C GLY A 77 -7.95 8.25 -0.82
N ALA A 78 -7.10 8.89 -1.60
CA ALA A 78 -5.67 8.92 -1.33
C ALA A 78 -5.08 10.23 -1.82
N ASP A 79 -4.22 10.82 -1.00
CA ASP A 79 -3.45 12.00 -1.38
C ASP A 79 -2.15 11.60 -2.05
N ALA A 80 -1.65 10.40 -1.74
CA ALA A 80 -0.45 9.84 -2.34
C ALA A 80 -0.59 8.33 -2.46
N VAL A 81 0.06 7.76 -3.46
CA VAL A 81 0.05 6.32 -3.70
C VAL A 81 1.50 5.86 -3.84
N LYS A 82 1.87 4.87 -3.02
CA LYS A 82 3.17 4.22 -3.12
C LYS A 82 2.99 2.86 -3.77
N ILE A 83 3.81 2.56 -4.76
CA ILE A 83 3.78 1.28 -5.45
C ILE A 83 5.06 0.54 -5.12
N GLY A 84 4.91 -0.65 -4.56
CA GLY A 84 6.05 -1.51 -4.29
C GLY A 84 6.58 -2.21 -5.53
N GLY A 85 7.73 -2.87 -5.39
CA GLY A 85 8.38 -3.53 -6.51
C GLY A 85 7.50 -4.57 -7.19
N GLY A 86 7.66 -4.70 -8.50
CA GLY A 86 6.94 -5.67 -9.30
C GLY A 86 5.55 -5.25 -9.72
N MET A 87 5.11 -4.06 -9.34
CA MET A 87 3.74 -3.63 -9.57
C MET A 87 3.61 -2.41 -10.48
N GLY A 88 4.67 -1.98 -11.07
CA GLY A 88 4.71 -0.71 -11.78
C GLY A 88 3.67 -0.53 -12.87
N ASN A 89 3.24 -1.63 -13.50
CA ASN A 89 2.30 -1.52 -14.61
C ASN A 89 0.84 -1.47 -14.19
N ILE A 90 0.54 -1.91 -12.98
CA ILE A 90 -0.85 -2.02 -12.55
C ILE A 90 -1.37 -0.70 -12.02
N ALA A 91 -0.52 0.04 -11.37
CA ALA A 91 -0.95 1.17 -10.58
C ALA A 91 -0.70 2.51 -11.24
N ARG A 92 -0.72 2.55 -12.55
CA ARG A 92 -0.67 3.83 -13.22
C ARG A 92 -1.96 4.58 -12.93
N SER A 93 -1.83 5.57 -12.11
CA SER A 93 -2.94 6.41 -11.75
C SER A 93 -3.07 7.55 -12.75
N ASN A 94 -4.25 8.10 -12.84
CA ASN A 94 -4.46 9.34 -13.58
C ASN A 94 -3.88 10.54 -12.86
N ARG A 95 -3.51 10.37 -11.62
CA ARG A 95 -3.02 11.44 -10.75
C ARG A 95 -1.54 11.25 -10.52
N ARG A 96 -0.76 11.50 -11.54
CA ARG A 96 0.67 11.22 -11.49
C ARG A 96 1.41 11.93 -10.37
N SER A 97 0.93 13.10 -10.00
CA SER A 97 1.57 13.84 -8.92
C SER A 97 1.44 13.16 -7.55
N ASP A 98 0.50 12.22 -7.46
CA ASP A 98 0.22 11.53 -6.20
C ASP A 98 0.90 10.17 -6.14
N ILE A 99 1.65 9.80 -7.17
CA ILE A 99 2.24 8.47 -7.25
C ILE A 99 3.71 8.51 -6.89
N TYR A 100 4.07 7.64 -5.98
CA TYR A 100 5.46 7.38 -5.64
C TYR A 100 5.77 5.93 -5.93
N TYR A 101 6.76 5.69 -6.75
CA TYR A 101 7.16 4.33 -7.13
C TYR A 101 8.41 3.93 -6.37
N ASP A 102 8.33 2.80 -5.67
CA ASP A 102 9.47 2.22 -4.97
C ASP A 102 9.89 0.96 -5.73
N PRO A 103 11.04 0.98 -6.37
CA PRO A 103 11.48 -0.16 -7.17
C PRO A 103 11.96 -1.35 -6.32
N SER A 104 12.18 -1.17 -5.02
CA SER A 104 12.58 -2.27 -4.15
C SER A 104 11.40 -3.19 -3.86
#